data_86fd2a7d57d23f3150d92c5c324693a3
#
_entry.id   86fd2a7d57d23f3150d92c5c324693a3
#
_cell.length_a   1.000
_cell.length_b   1.000
_cell.length_c   1.000
_cell.angle_alpha   90.00
_cell.angle_beta   90.00
_cell.angle_gamma   90.00
#
_symmetry.space_group_name_H-M   'P 1'
#
loop_
_entity.id
_entity.type
_entity.pdbx_description
1 polymer ?
#
loop_
_entity_poly.entity_id
_entity_poly.type
_entity_poly.pdbx_seq_one_letter_code
_entity_poly.pdbx_strand_id
1 'polypeptide(L)'
;MTFILQSEKSNIEGFDSWYEPWREKMRASHVMRWVVESRNRVVKQGDLDAKSEAKAALIAAYWTGDPPEELATILGSDSEQRLKLSINVPPATSTKEQVQELASLPDFFVREGYIELTRRWVDKALPDRELADACAEAYGFMAVMLDDLHEKLGIEHGVALGSSDGGYFVVERLPHGRLPCMVPTEYAVRRFRLSNGATDVGGNRYSFSPNAKQLNKSMRKYGSTDSPPEGWDSVISMADWCMSNARRILAKDRWHGWYVLLYKGNRQVATEALEARDRPDKMVLMRELAAAIERSGIDGLVEVGDTWQGGFVHDEQGYIVPPALQDDRREALSVVAEDAYGNRRYLISPYRRVGRRIEFDGDPIDLSGTMFSNNLQPIRDAWRRMGFKPQ
;
A
#
# COMPACT_ATOMS: atom_id res chain seq x y z
N MET A 1 -7.36 -30.93 -2.58
CA MET A 1 -7.73 -30.67 -1.18
C MET A 1 -9.22 -30.90 -0.94
N THR A 2 -10.15 -30.19 -1.57
CA THR A 2 -11.60 -30.35 -1.35
C THR A 2 -12.10 -31.76 -1.57
N PHE A 3 -11.54 -32.54 -2.51
CA PHE A 3 -11.86 -33.97 -2.70
C PHE A 3 -11.41 -34.84 -1.52
N ILE A 4 -10.25 -34.54 -0.93
CA ILE A 4 -9.77 -35.25 0.27
C ILE A 4 -10.71 -34.98 1.44
N LEU A 5 -11.08 -33.73 1.68
CA LEU A 5 -12.05 -33.37 2.71
C LEU A 5 -13.40 -34.08 2.50
N GLN A 6 -13.88 -34.19 1.26
CA GLN A 6 -15.13 -34.85 0.94
C GLN A 6 -15.02 -36.37 1.11
N SER A 7 -13.85 -36.97 0.87
CA SER A 7 -13.65 -38.41 1.12
C SER A 7 -13.64 -38.75 2.61
N GLU A 8 -13.21 -37.82 3.45
CA GLU A 8 -13.12 -37.95 4.90
C GLU A 8 -14.37 -37.44 5.66
N LYS A 9 -15.42 -37.04 4.93
CA LYS A 9 -16.61 -36.41 5.53
C LYS A 9 -17.29 -37.22 6.63
N SER A 10 -17.23 -38.54 6.56
CA SER A 10 -17.80 -39.45 7.58
C SER A 10 -17.05 -39.38 8.91
N ASN A 11 -15.80 -38.91 8.89
CA ASN A 11 -14.94 -38.80 10.05
C ASN A 11 -15.03 -37.42 10.73
N ILE A 12 -15.83 -36.50 10.16
CA ILE A 12 -15.97 -35.12 10.63
C ILE A 12 -17.43 -34.87 11.01
N GLU A 13 -17.69 -34.71 12.31
CA GLU A 13 -19.02 -34.41 12.79
C GLU A 13 -19.55 -33.09 12.28
N GLY A 14 -20.78 -33.08 11.74
CA GLY A 14 -21.41 -31.88 11.17
C GLY A 14 -20.69 -31.33 9.93
N PHE A 15 -20.01 -32.18 9.15
CA PHE A 15 -19.27 -31.80 7.95
C PHE A 15 -20.12 -30.99 6.96
N ASP A 16 -21.30 -31.51 6.60
CA ASP A 16 -22.12 -30.89 5.53
C ASP A 16 -22.57 -29.48 5.93
N SER A 17 -22.96 -29.25 7.19
CA SER A 17 -23.35 -27.93 7.68
C SER A 17 -22.19 -26.93 7.75
N TRP A 18 -20.99 -27.41 8.06
CA TRP A 18 -19.77 -26.60 8.06
C TRP A 18 -19.28 -26.33 6.64
N TYR A 19 -19.34 -27.32 5.73
CA TYR A 19 -18.74 -27.22 4.41
C TYR A 19 -19.60 -26.41 3.42
N GLU A 20 -20.93 -26.40 3.57
CA GLU A 20 -21.84 -25.73 2.64
C GLU A 20 -21.56 -24.21 2.50
N PRO A 21 -21.39 -23.43 3.58
CA PRO A 21 -21.03 -22.02 3.45
C PRO A 21 -19.70 -21.80 2.71
N TRP A 22 -18.72 -22.68 2.92
CA TRP A 22 -17.46 -22.63 2.20
C TRP A 22 -17.61 -22.97 0.71
N ARG A 23 -18.46 -23.91 0.41
CA ARG A 23 -18.80 -24.29 -0.97
C ARG A 23 -19.48 -23.13 -1.72
N GLU A 24 -20.36 -22.42 -1.07
CA GLU A 24 -21.01 -21.23 -1.63
C GLU A 24 -19.98 -20.10 -1.89
N LYS A 25 -19.11 -19.81 -0.94
CA LYS A 25 -18.01 -18.85 -1.11
C LYS A 25 -17.10 -19.26 -2.28
N MET A 26 -16.73 -20.53 -2.41
CA MET A 26 -15.93 -21.02 -3.53
C MET A 26 -16.64 -20.84 -4.87
N ARG A 27 -17.94 -21.12 -4.95
CA ARG A 27 -18.75 -20.92 -6.17
C ARG A 27 -18.88 -19.45 -6.54
N ALA A 28 -18.97 -18.57 -5.56
CA ALA A 28 -19.03 -17.13 -5.79
C ALA A 28 -17.69 -16.56 -6.29
N SER A 29 -16.57 -17.12 -5.86
CA SER A 29 -15.23 -16.66 -6.24
C SER A 29 -14.88 -17.04 -7.69
N HIS A 30 -14.56 -16.03 -8.50
CA HIS A 30 -14.08 -16.26 -9.88
C HIS A 30 -12.76 -17.06 -9.91
N VAL A 31 -11.84 -16.74 -9.00
CA VAL A 31 -10.54 -17.41 -8.88
C VAL A 31 -10.73 -18.88 -8.50
N MET A 32 -11.62 -19.20 -7.54
CA MET A 32 -11.84 -20.58 -7.12
C MET A 32 -12.51 -21.42 -8.23
N ARG A 33 -13.43 -20.85 -9.02
CA ARG A 33 -13.98 -21.51 -10.20
C ARG A 33 -12.89 -21.78 -11.23
N TRP A 34 -12.07 -20.77 -11.52
CA TRP A 34 -10.94 -20.91 -12.44
C TRP A 34 -9.98 -22.04 -12.01
N VAL A 35 -9.65 -22.16 -10.72
CA VAL A 35 -8.79 -23.25 -10.20
C VAL A 35 -9.36 -24.62 -10.52
N VAL A 36 -10.66 -24.83 -10.33
CA VAL A 36 -11.32 -26.11 -10.62
C VAL A 36 -11.29 -26.40 -12.11
N GLU A 37 -11.61 -25.43 -12.95
CA GLU A 37 -11.62 -25.57 -14.42
C GLU A 37 -10.21 -25.79 -14.97
N SER A 38 -9.23 -25.05 -14.46
CA SER A 38 -7.83 -25.18 -14.85
C SER A 38 -7.24 -26.54 -14.48
N ARG A 39 -7.51 -27.01 -13.26
CA ARG A 39 -7.13 -28.39 -12.87
C ARG A 39 -7.71 -29.43 -13.82
N ASN A 40 -8.99 -29.31 -14.15
CA ASN A 40 -9.65 -30.26 -15.05
C ASN A 40 -9.06 -30.20 -16.46
N ARG A 41 -8.68 -29.02 -16.91
CA ARG A 41 -8.01 -28.80 -18.20
C ARG A 41 -6.61 -29.43 -18.23
N VAL A 42 -5.79 -29.15 -17.21
CA VAL A 42 -4.44 -29.73 -17.09
C VAL A 42 -4.49 -31.26 -17.05
N VAL A 43 -5.40 -31.84 -16.27
CA VAL A 43 -5.55 -33.29 -16.18
C VAL A 43 -5.99 -33.94 -17.52
N LYS A 44 -6.82 -33.25 -18.32
CA LYS A 44 -7.35 -33.78 -19.58
C LYS A 44 -6.51 -33.43 -20.80
N GLN A 45 -5.84 -32.29 -20.82
CA GLN A 45 -5.18 -31.69 -21.99
C GLN A 45 -3.66 -31.50 -21.80
N GLY A 46 -3.18 -31.62 -20.56
CA GLY A 46 -1.75 -31.54 -20.23
C GLY A 46 -1.21 -30.14 -19.98
N ASP A 47 -1.94 -29.06 -20.30
CA ASP A 47 -1.43 -27.70 -20.14
C ASP A 47 -2.54 -26.66 -19.90
N LEU A 48 -2.12 -25.46 -19.44
CA LEU A 48 -2.94 -24.26 -19.32
C LEU A 48 -2.78 -23.42 -20.61
N ASP A 49 -3.85 -22.73 -20.99
CA ASP A 49 -3.81 -21.73 -22.08
C ASP A 49 -3.24 -20.39 -21.57
N ALA A 50 -2.00 -20.47 -21.05
CA ALA A 50 -1.30 -19.34 -20.46
C ALA A 50 -0.51 -18.57 -21.50
N LYS A 51 -0.60 -17.23 -21.45
CA LYS A 51 0.15 -16.33 -22.32
C LYS A 51 0.88 -15.26 -21.51
N SER A 52 2.00 -14.79 -22.05
CA SER A 52 2.69 -13.62 -21.49
C SER A 52 2.10 -12.34 -22.10
N GLU A 53 1.75 -11.41 -21.23
CA GLU A 53 1.27 -10.07 -21.61
C GLU A 53 2.18 -8.99 -21.06
N ALA A 54 2.34 -7.90 -21.82
CA ALA A 54 2.87 -6.66 -21.31
C ALA A 54 1.70 -5.70 -21.05
N LYS A 55 1.65 -5.16 -19.84
CA LYS A 55 0.68 -4.13 -19.45
C LYS A 55 1.42 -2.82 -19.23
N ALA A 56 0.96 -1.77 -19.89
CA ALA A 56 1.40 -0.41 -19.61
C ALA A 56 0.34 0.28 -18.73
N ALA A 57 0.79 0.97 -17.73
CA ALA A 57 -0.05 1.80 -16.88
C ALA A 57 0.58 3.19 -16.77
N LEU A 58 -0.23 4.23 -16.96
CA LEU A 58 0.15 5.60 -16.66
C LEU A 58 -0.18 5.86 -15.18
N ILE A 59 0.82 6.27 -14.44
CA ILE A 59 0.70 6.57 -13.02
C ILE A 59 0.96 8.07 -12.84
N ALA A 60 -0.10 8.81 -12.53
CA ALA A 60 -0.02 10.25 -12.26
C ALA A 60 -0.61 10.64 -10.89
N ALA A 61 -1.12 9.66 -10.16
CA ALA A 61 -1.69 9.83 -8.84
C ALA A 61 -1.46 8.60 -7.96
N TYR A 62 -1.69 8.72 -6.67
CA TYR A 62 -1.59 7.60 -5.71
C TYR A 62 -2.74 6.59 -5.83
N TRP A 63 -3.82 6.96 -6.48
CA TRP A 63 -5.01 6.13 -6.64
C TRP A 63 -4.77 4.97 -7.61
N THR A 64 -5.29 3.82 -7.26
CA THR A 64 -5.25 2.61 -8.10
C THR A 64 -6.62 2.19 -8.63
N GLY A 65 -7.68 2.89 -8.25
CA GLY A 65 -9.07 2.63 -8.63
C GLY A 65 -9.91 3.89 -8.51
N ASP A 66 -11.23 3.73 -8.41
CA ASP A 66 -12.14 4.84 -8.20
C ASP A 66 -11.85 5.53 -6.85
N PRO A 67 -11.90 6.87 -6.78
CA PRO A 67 -11.69 7.58 -5.53
C PRO A 67 -12.81 7.23 -4.54
N PRO A 68 -12.55 7.29 -3.23
CA PRO A 68 -13.63 7.27 -2.26
C PRO A 68 -14.66 8.36 -2.54
N GLU A 69 -15.93 8.08 -2.25
CA GLU A 69 -17.05 8.98 -2.50
C GLU A 69 -16.84 10.39 -1.91
N GLU A 70 -16.18 10.47 -0.75
CA GLU A 70 -15.83 11.73 -0.09
C GLU A 70 -14.86 12.58 -0.92
N LEU A 71 -13.94 11.94 -1.64
CA LEU A 71 -13.00 12.63 -2.55
C LEU A 71 -13.59 12.90 -3.92
N ALA A 72 -14.46 12.05 -4.41
CA ALA A 72 -15.21 12.31 -5.64
C ALA A 72 -16.03 13.61 -5.51
N THR A 73 -16.58 13.87 -4.32
CA THR A 73 -17.28 15.11 -4.01
C THR A 73 -16.37 16.34 -3.99
N ILE A 74 -15.12 16.19 -3.50
CA ILE A 74 -14.12 17.27 -3.46
C ILE A 74 -13.50 17.53 -4.84
N LEU A 75 -13.31 16.48 -5.64
CA LEU A 75 -12.70 16.56 -6.97
C LEU A 75 -13.66 17.00 -8.07
N GLY A 76 -14.95 17.04 -7.78
CA GLY A 76 -16.04 17.38 -8.73
C GLY A 76 -16.41 16.24 -9.68
N SER A 77 -17.51 16.42 -10.42
CA SER A 77 -18.13 15.40 -11.29
C SER A 77 -17.23 14.87 -12.44
N ASP A 78 -16.19 15.59 -12.79
CA ASP A 78 -15.18 15.16 -13.81
C ASP A 78 -14.06 14.26 -13.24
N SER A 79 -14.13 13.88 -11.97
CA SER A 79 -13.13 13.06 -11.31
C SER A 79 -12.93 11.68 -11.93
N GLU A 80 -13.96 11.13 -12.58
CA GLU A 80 -13.89 9.84 -13.27
C GLU A 80 -12.88 9.81 -14.41
N GLN A 81 -12.77 10.88 -15.20
CA GLN A 81 -11.79 10.96 -16.29
C GLN A 81 -10.36 11.22 -15.76
N ARG A 82 -10.24 11.92 -14.65
CA ARG A 82 -8.96 12.34 -14.05
C ARG A 82 -8.19 11.23 -13.35
N LEU A 83 -8.87 10.15 -12.96
CA LEU A 83 -8.30 9.07 -12.15
C LEU A 83 -8.20 7.73 -12.89
N LYS A 84 -8.96 7.55 -13.99
CA LYS A 84 -8.87 6.37 -14.87
C LYS A 84 -7.70 6.45 -15.85
N LEU A 85 -6.52 6.83 -15.40
CA LEU A 85 -5.29 6.82 -16.21
C LEU A 85 -4.58 5.47 -16.16
N SER A 86 -5.32 4.38 -16.16
CA SER A 86 -4.80 3.04 -16.44
C SER A 86 -5.07 2.72 -17.90
N ILE A 87 -4.13 3.06 -18.77
CA ILE A 87 -4.21 2.73 -20.19
C ILE A 87 -3.76 1.28 -20.35
N ASN A 88 -4.70 0.37 -20.57
CA ASN A 88 -4.39 -0.97 -21.03
C ASN A 88 -3.98 -0.90 -22.48
N VAL A 89 -2.69 -0.96 -22.74
CA VAL A 89 -2.13 -0.97 -24.09
C VAL A 89 -2.11 -2.40 -24.59
N PRO A 90 -2.89 -2.76 -25.63
CA PRO A 90 -2.69 -4.02 -26.32
C PRO A 90 -1.26 -4.06 -26.93
N PRO A 91 -0.58 -5.20 -26.93
CA PRO A 91 0.82 -5.30 -27.40
C PRO A 91 1.04 -4.94 -28.88
N ALA A 92 -0.03 -4.71 -29.65
CA ALA A 92 0.00 -4.43 -31.08
C ALA A 92 -0.27 -2.95 -31.46
N THR A 93 -0.61 -2.09 -30.51
CA THR A 93 -0.89 -0.68 -30.82
C THR A 93 0.40 0.13 -30.74
N SER A 94 0.68 0.93 -31.79
CA SER A 94 1.94 1.65 -31.89
C SER A 94 2.09 2.65 -30.74
N THR A 95 3.26 2.66 -30.12
CA THR A 95 3.71 3.64 -29.13
C THR A 95 3.47 5.10 -29.53
N LYS A 96 3.27 5.38 -30.81
CA LYS A 96 3.12 6.72 -31.37
C LYS A 96 1.73 7.33 -31.14
N GLU A 97 0.66 6.55 -31.25
CA GLU A 97 -0.72 6.99 -31.01
C GLU A 97 -0.95 7.22 -29.51
N GLN A 98 -0.35 6.39 -28.68
CA GLN A 98 -0.43 6.51 -27.24
C GLN A 98 0.36 7.69 -26.65
N VAL A 99 1.50 8.02 -27.28
CA VAL A 99 2.24 9.24 -26.94
C VAL A 99 1.46 10.48 -27.36
N GLN A 100 0.65 10.41 -28.43
CA GLN A 100 -0.23 11.51 -28.85
C GLN A 100 -1.43 11.70 -27.91
N GLU A 101 -2.01 10.62 -27.39
CA GLU A 101 -3.02 10.70 -26.32
C GLU A 101 -2.43 11.27 -25.03
N LEU A 102 -1.20 10.92 -24.68
CA LEU A 102 -0.48 11.47 -23.54
C LEU A 102 -0.17 12.98 -23.70
N ALA A 103 0.04 13.45 -24.94
CA ALA A 103 0.25 14.87 -25.21
C ALA A 103 -0.99 15.76 -24.99
N SER A 104 -2.18 15.16 -24.88
CA SER A 104 -3.42 15.86 -24.52
C SER A 104 -3.62 16.00 -23.01
N LEU A 105 -2.76 15.38 -22.18
CA LEU A 105 -2.83 15.49 -20.73
C LEU A 105 -2.31 16.84 -20.26
N PRO A 106 -2.84 17.38 -19.15
CA PRO A 106 -2.31 18.59 -18.56
C PRO A 106 -0.82 18.49 -18.26
N ASP A 107 -0.09 19.57 -18.46
CA ASP A 107 1.36 19.65 -18.29
C ASP A 107 1.86 19.11 -16.93
N PHE A 108 1.07 19.29 -15.88
CA PHE A 108 1.47 18.80 -14.57
C PHE A 108 1.40 17.26 -14.46
N PHE A 109 0.47 16.59 -15.18
CA PHE A 109 0.45 15.13 -15.26
C PHE A 109 1.67 14.62 -16.00
N VAL A 110 2.02 15.24 -17.13
CA VAL A 110 3.21 14.88 -17.90
C VAL A 110 4.47 15.08 -17.06
N ARG A 111 4.55 16.19 -16.34
CA ARG A 111 5.70 16.51 -15.49
C ARG A 111 5.83 15.62 -14.27
N GLU A 112 4.71 15.20 -13.68
CA GLU A 112 4.66 14.48 -12.41
C GLU A 112 4.26 13.00 -12.53
N GLY A 113 3.99 12.52 -13.74
CA GLY A 113 3.62 11.15 -14.03
C GLY A 113 4.77 10.26 -14.48
N TYR A 114 4.53 8.95 -14.45
CA TYR A 114 5.41 7.96 -15.06
C TYR A 114 4.61 6.84 -15.69
N ILE A 115 5.21 6.17 -16.69
CA ILE A 115 4.67 4.94 -17.27
C ILE A 115 5.31 3.77 -16.56
N GLU A 116 4.49 2.81 -16.15
CA GLU A 116 4.93 1.53 -15.63
C GLU A 116 4.59 0.42 -16.61
N LEU A 117 5.62 -0.26 -17.13
CA LEU A 117 5.48 -1.44 -17.96
C LEU A 117 5.67 -2.68 -17.08
N THR A 118 4.64 -3.51 -16.99
CA THR A 118 4.67 -4.75 -16.23
C THR A 118 4.48 -5.94 -17.16
N ARG A 119 5.37 -6.93 -17.09
CA ARG A 119 5.18 -8.21 -17.76
C ARG A 119 4.49 -9.17 -16.80
N ARG A 120 3.39 -9.79 -17.23
CA ARG A 120 2.62 -10.76 -16.47
C ARG A 120 2.28 -12.01 -17.28
N TRP A 121 1.98 -13.10 -16.56
CA TRP A 121 1.40 -14.30 -17.15
C TRP A 121 -0.08 -14.35 -16.81
N VAL A 122 -0.92 -14.64 -17.80
CA VAL A 122 -2.37 -14.71 -17.67
C VAL A 122 -2.90 -15.98 -18.31
N ASP A 123 -3.95 -16.56 -17.73
CA ASP A 123 -4.75 -17.59 -18.38
C ASP A 123 -5.86 -16.91 -19.19
N LYS A 124 -6.18 -17.47 -20.35
CA LYS A 124 -7.26 -16.96 -21.23
C LYS A 124 -8.62 -16.89 -20.51
N ALA A 125 -8.86 -17.80 -19.57
CA ALA A 125 -10.07 -17.81 -18.76
C ALA A 125 -10.02 -16.83 -17.57
N LEU A 126 -8.86 -16.19 -17.32
CA LEU A 126 -8.66 -15.22 -16.25
C LEU A 126 -7.78 -14.05 -16.72
N PRO A 127 -8.20 -13.30 -17.75
CA PRO A 127 -7.34 -12.33 -18.46
C PRO A 127 -6.94 -11.13 -17.59
N ASP A 128 -7.74 -10.77 -16.60
CA ASP A 128 -7.54 -9.60 -15.76
C ASP A 128 -6.63 -9.85 -14.56
N ARG A 129 -6.21 -11.11 -14.35
CA ARG A 129 -5.43 -11.52 -13.18
C ARG A 129 -4.10 -12.13 -13.61
N GLU A 130 -3.07 -11.82 -12.84
CA GLU A 130 -1.80 -12.49 -12.95
C GLU A 130 -1.91 -13.90 -12.37
N LEU A 131 -1.31 -14.88 -13.06
CA LEU A 131 -1.49 -16.31 -12.76
C LEU A 131 -0.98 -16.69 -11.37
N ALA A 132 0.20 -16.22 -10.98
CA ALA A 132 0.76 -16.53 -9.67
C ALA A 132 -0.05 -15.86 -8.54
N ASP A 133 -0.57 -14.63 -8.76
CA ASP A 133 -1.44 -13.96 -7.79
C ASP A 133 -2.77 -14.70 -7.61
N ALA A 134 -3.35 -15.18 -8.71
CA ALA A 134 -4.56 -16.00 -8.65
C ALA A 134 -4.34 -17.32 -7.90
N CYS A 135 -3.19 -17.97 -8.12
CA CYS A 135 -2.80 -19.16 -7.37
C CYS A 135 -2.61 -18.87 -5.87
N ALA A 136 -1.96 -17.74 -5.55
CA ALA A 136 -1.77 -17.30 -4.17
C ALA A 136 -3.09 -16.99 -3.46
N GLU A 137 -4.05 -16.36 -4.16
CA GLU A 137 -5.39 -16.11 -3.63
C GLU A 137 -6.14 -17.41 -3.35
N ALA A 138 -6.09 -18.35 -4.29
CA ALA A 138 -6.72 -19.66 -4.10
C ALA A 138 -6.09 -20.46 -2.94
N TYR A 139 -4.76 -20.39 -2.80
CA TYR A 139 -4.08 -20.98 -1.65
C TYR A 139 -4.56 -20.36 -0.34
N GLY A 140 -4.56 -19.03 -0.26
CA GLY A 140 -5.01 -18.31 0.94
C GLY A 140 -6.43 -18.67 1.33
N PHE A 141 -7.35 -18.70 0.35
CA PHE A 141 -8.72 -19.12 0.58
C PHE A 141 -8.80 -20.54 1.19
N MET A 142 -8.05 -21.48 0.63
CA MET A 142 -8.03 -22.87 1.12
C MET A 142 -7.38 -22.97 2.50
N ALA A 143 -6.38 -22.16 2.78
CA ALA A 143 -5.72 -22.12 4.07
C ALA A 143 -6.67 -21.64 5.17
N VAL A 144 -7.39 -20.55 4.94
CA VAL A 144 -8.39 -20.03 5.89
C VAL A 144 -9.52 -21.03 6.13
N MET A 145 -9.98 -21.71 5.07
CA MET A 145 -10.98 -22.77 5.22
C MET A 145 -10.48 -23.94 6.09
N LEU A 146 -9.21 -24.33 5.97
CA LEU A 146 -8.63 -25.37 6.81
C LEU A 146 -8.43 -24.94 8.25
N ASP A 147 -8.04 -23.69 8.47
CA ASP A 147 -7.92 -23.13 9.81
C ASP A 147 -9.26 -23.14 10.54
N ASP A 148 -10.34 -22.74 9.86
CA ASP A 148 -11.71 -22.81 10.38
C ASP A 148 -12.14 -24.25 10.70
N LEU A 149 -11.73 -25.26 9.89
CA LEU A 149 -11.96 -26.67 10.19
C LEU A 149 -11.17 -27.13 11.42
N HIS A 150 -9.91 -26.74 11.53
CA HIS A 150 -9.07 -27.10 12.66
C HIS A 150 -9.62 -26.53 13.96
N GLU A 151 -10.06 -25.25 13.92
CA GLU A 151 -10.73 -24.61 15.07
C GLU A 151 -11.98 -25.40 15.49
N LYS A 152 -12.85 -25.76 14.52
CA LYS A 152 -14.03 -26.61 14.78
C LYS A 152 -13.69 -27.95 15.41
N LEU A 153 -12.58 -28.55 15.03
CA LEU A 153 -12.14 -29.89 15.52
C LEU A 153 -11.31 -29.81 16.81
N GLY A 154 -10.99 -28.59 17.31
CA GLY A 154 -10.10 -28.39 18.44
C GLY A 154 -8.67 -28.85 18.17
N ILE A 155 -8.24 -28.86 16.90
CA ILE A 155 -6.89 -29.22 16.48
C ILE A 155 -6.04 -27.96 16.52
N GLU A 156 -4.91 -28.03 17.22
CA GLU A 156 -3.93 -26.95 17.20
C GLU A 156 -3.45 -26.77 15.75
N HIS A 157 -3.69 -25.57 15.22
CA HIS A 157 -3.35 -25.25 13.83
C HIS A 157 -2.40 -24.07 13.82
N GLY A 158 -1.85 -23.90 12.74
CA GLY A 158 -1.29 -22.60 12.55
C GLY A 158 0.02 -22.61 12.04
N VAL A 159 0.60 -23.40 11.29
CA VAL A 159 1.84 -22.87 10.74
C VAL A 159 2.33 -23.58 9.50
N ALA A 160 2.48 -22.80 8.44
CA ALA A 160 3.28 -23.28 7.33
C ALA A 160 4.71 -23.47 7.83
N LEU A 161 5.27 -24.63 7.57
CA LEU A 161 6.66 -24.91 7.89
C LEU A 161 7.52 -24.53 6.68
N GLY A 162 8.41 -23.55 6.87
CA GLY A 162 9.53 -23.32 5.97
C GLY A 162 10.68 -24.25 6.33
N SER A 163 11.47 -24.66 5.36
CA SER A 163 12.72 -25.40 5.60
C SER A 163 13.92 -24.56 5.19
N SER A 164 14.96 -24.62 5.99
CA SER A 164 16.29 -24.08 5.68
C SER A 164 17.34 -25.14 6.02
N ASP A 165 18.56 -24.89 5.65
CA ASP A 165 19.70 -25.81 5.89
C ASP A 165 19.91 -26.20 7.38
N GLY A 166 19.21 -25.53 8.30
CA GLY A 166 19.26 -25.78 9.74
C GLY A 166 17.99 -26.40 10.34
N GLY A 167 16.97 -26.71 9.55
CA GLY A 167 15.72 -27.27 10.05
C GLY A 167 14.46 -26.57 9.57
N TYR A 168 13.34 -26.92 10.19
CA TYR A 168 12.04 -26.31 9.91
C TYR A 168 11.85 -25.06 10.75
N PHE A 169 11.29 -24.01 10.16
CA PHE A 169 10.87 -22.80 10.83
C PHE A 169 9.40 -22.50 10.55
N VAL A 170 8.80 -21.85 11.49
CA VAL A 170 7.40 -21.44 11.42
C VAL A 170 7.26 -20.19 10.57
N VAL A 171 6.35 -20.21 9.60
CA VAL A 171 5.99 -19.04 8.78
C VAL A 171 4.59 -18.61 9.15
N GLU A 172 4.47 -17.43 9.73
CA GLU A 172 3.17 -16.83 10.03
C GLU A 172 2.46 -16.44 8.72
N ARG A 173 1.20 -16.85 8.60
CA ARG A 173 0.36 -16.46 7.45
C ARG A 173 -0.18 -15.05 7.63
N LEU A 174 -0.40 -14.37 6.52
CA LEU A 174 -1.10 -13.10 6.48
C LEU A 174 -2.60 -13.31 6.78
N PRO A 175 -3.35 -12.25 7.17
CA PRO A 175 -4.77 -12.38 7.57
C PRO A 175 -5.67 -13.06 6.53
N HIS A 176 -5.35 -12.95 5.25
CA HIS A 176 -6.06 -13.61 4.14
C HIS A 176 -5.53 -15.02 3.82
N GLY A 177 -4.75 -15.63 4.72
CA GLY A 177 -4.23 -16.99 4.61
C GLY A 177 -3.01 -17.16 3.69
N ARG A 178 -2.59 -16.15 2.94
CA ARG A 178 -1.41 -16.20 2.08
C ARG A 178 -0.13 -16.28 2.92
N LEU A 179 0.90 -16.90 2.37
CA LEU A 179 2.25 -16.77 2.91
C LEU A 179 2.87 -15.44 2.47
N PRO A 180 3.77 -14.85 3.27
CA PRO A 180 4.45 -13.61 2.88
C PRO A 180 5.16 -13.68 1.52
N CYS A 181 5.71 -14.85 1.17
CA CYS A 181 6.35 -15.07 -0.14
C CYS A 181 5.38 -15.11 -1.33
N MET A 182 4.08 -15.25 -1.08
CA MET A 182 3.04 -15.27 -2.10
C MET A 182 2.48 -13.88 -2.43
N VAL A 183 2.90 -12.85 -1.70
CA VAL A 183 2.61 -11.48 -2.08
C VAL A 183 3.56 -11.10 -3.21
N PRO A 184 3.05 -10.65 -4.37
CA PRO A 184 3.88 -10.30 -5.51
C PRO A 184 4.93 -9.27 -5.12
N THR A 185 6.19 -9.62 -5.23
CA THR A 185 7.27 -8.72 -4.84
C THR A 185 7.68 -7.80 -5.96
N GLU A 186 7.77 -8.33 -7.16
CA GLU A 186 8.07 -7.53 -8.35
C GLU A 186 7.85 -8.41 -9.58
N TYR A 187 6.89 -8.06 -10.39
CA TYR A 187 6.93 -8.42 -11.80
C TYR A 187 8.13 -7.74 -12.45
N ALA A 188 8.57 -8.19 -13.61
CA ALA A 188 9.54 -7.44 -14.39
C ALA A 188 8.91 -6.08 -14.75
N VAL A 189 9.15 -5.10 -13.89
CA VAL A 189 8.61 -3.74 -14.00
C VAL A 189 9.69 -2.83 -14.55
N ARG A 190 9.33 -2.05 -15.59
CA ARG A 190 10.14 -0.92 -16.05
C ARG A 190 9.33 0.35 -15.92
N ARG A 191 9.94 1.39 -15.39
CA ARG A 191 9.30 2.69 -15.18
C ARG A 191 10.00 3.75 -16.03
N PHE A 192 9.21 4.66 -16.59
CA PHE A 192 9.68 5.73 -17.46
C PHE A 192 9.03 7.03 -17.02
N ARG A 193 9.82 8.06 -16.73
CA ARG A 193 9.29 9.41 -16.47
C ARG A 193 8.63 9.95 -17.72
N LEU A 194 7.44 10.51 -17.60
CA LEU A 194 6.76 11.15 -18.74
C LEU A 194 7.50 12.40 -19.20
N SER A 195 8.07 13.16 -18.26
CA SER A 195 8.72 14.44 -18.55
C SER A 195 9.96 14.33 -19.46
N ASN A 196 10.71 13.22 -19.40
CA ASN A 196 11.99 13.09 -20.11
C ASN A 196 12.32 11.67 -20.58
N GLY A 197 11.43 10.71 -20.37
CA GLY A 197 11.65 9.31 -20.74
C GLY A 197 12.70 8.56 -19.92
N ALA A 198 13.24 9.16 -18.86
CA ALA A 198 14.26 8.54 -18.04
C ALA A 198 13.70 7.31 -17.28
N THR A 199 14.53 6.28 -17.15
CA THR A 199 14.15 4.99 -16.53
C THR A 199 14.49 4.92 -15.05
N ASP A 200 15.00 5.99 -14.46
CA ASP A 200 15.44 6.09 -13.07
C ASP A 200 14.30 6.48 -12.08
N VAL A 201 13.07 6.09 -12.39
CA VAL A 201 11.92 6.35 -11.51
C VAL A 201 11.97 5.43 -10.30
N GLY A 202 12.04 6.01 -9.14
CA GLY A 202 12.10 5.33 -7.85
C GLY A 202 12.90 6.16 -6.86
N GLY A 203 12.59 6.01 -5.60
CA GLY A 203 13.31 6.67 -4.51
C GLY A 203 14.14 5.67 -3.71
N ASN A 204 14.72 6.14 -2.63
CA ASN A 204 15.46 5.31 -1.70
C ASN A 204 14.63 5.06 -0.44
N ARG A 205 14.72 3.85 0.07
CA ARG A 205 14.10 3.43 1.32
C ARG A 205 15.16 2.79 2.21
N TYR A 206 15.32 3.32 3.41
CA TYR A 206 16.33 2.87 4.36
C TYR A 206 15.68 2.43 5.65
N SER A 207 15.82 1.14 5.99
CA SER A 207 15.44 0.66 7.31
C SER A 207 16.41 1.19 8.35
N PHE A 208 15.88 1.71 9.44
CA PHE A 208 16.65 2.34 10.49
C PHE A 208 16.39 1.64 11.83
N SER A 209 17.47 1.12 12.42
CA SER A 209 17.45 0.53 13.76
C SER A 209 18.54 1.19 14.60
N PRO A 210 18.22 2.27 15.34
CA PRO A 210 19.22 3.01 16.11
C PRO A 210 19.73 2.15 17.26
N ASN A 211 21.05 2.11 17.40
CA ASN A 211 21.66 1.52 18.60
C ASN A 211 21.58 2.49 19.79
N ALA A 212 21.84 1.98 21.01
CA ALA A 212 21.77 2.76 22.23
C ALA A 212 22.64 4.04 22.22
N LYS A 213 23.82 4.00 21.57
CA LYS A 213 24.70 5.17 21.42
C LYS A 213 24.09 6.24 20.53
N GLN A 214 23.44 5.85 19.44
CA GLN A 214 22.74 6.76 18.54
C GLN A 214 21.51 7.38 19.23
N LEU A 215 20.73 6.58 19.94
CA LEU A 215 19.60 7.06 20.74
C LEU A 215 20.05 8.06 21.79
N ASN A 216 21.08 7.75 22.59
CA ASN A 216 21.63 8.65 23.60
C ASN A 216 22.16 9.96 22.99
N LYS A 217 22.78 9.90 21.81
CA LYS A 217 23.24 11.10 21.09
C LYS A 217 22.05 11.96 20.65
N SER A 218 21.00 11.35 20.13
CA SER A 218 19.77 12.04 19.72
C SER A 218 19.06 12.67 20.92
N MET A 219 18.90 11.92 22.02
CA MET A 219 18.34 12.44 23.26
C MET A 219 19.10 13.67 23.80
N ARG A 220 20.42 13.62 23.78
CA ARG A 220 21.25 14.79 24.18
C ARG A 220 21.10 15.96 23.22
N LYS A 221 20.99 15.69 21.92
CA LYS A 221 20.86 16.73 20.89
C LYS A 221 19.51 17.44 20.95
N TYR A 222 18.43 16.71 21.07
CA TYR A 222 17.06 17.26 20.98
C TYR A 222 16.36 17.48 22.32
N GLY A 223 17.04 17.20 23.42
CA GLY A 223 16.51 17.20 24.77
C GLY A 223 15.98 15.82 25.19
N SER A 224 15.72 15.66 26.47
CA SER A 224 15.00 14.46 26.94
C SER A 224 13.65 14.45 26.24
N THR A 225 13.55 13.57 25.25
CA THR A 225 12.23 13.31 24.69
C THR A 225 11.48 12.56 25.79
N ASP A 226 10.34 13.08 26.16
CA ASP A 226 9.41 12.28 26.92
C ASP A 226 9.34 10.93 26.22
N SER A 227 9.50 9.85 26.97
CA SER A 227 9.25 8.51 26.46
C SER A 227 7.89 8.53 25.75
N PRO A 228 7.67 7.71 24.72
CA PRO A 228 6.31 7.53 24.20
C PRO A 228 5.37 7.45 25.40
N PRO A 229 4.20 8.09 25.38
CA PRO A 229 3.30 8.16 26.53
C PRO A 229 3.13 6.77 27.14
N GLU A 230 3.34 6.63 28.45
CA GLU A 230 3.02 5.37 29.13
C GLU A 230 1.56 5.06 28.87
N GLY A 231 1.27 3.84 28.36
CA GLY A 231 -0.10 3.41 28.05
C GLY A 231 -0.63 3.84 26.68
N TRP A 232 0.25 4.18 25.70
CA TRP A 232 -0.23 4.28 24.31
C TRP A 232 -0.75 2.90 23.88
N ASP A 233 -2.03 2.87 23.58
CA ASP A 233 -2.81 1.68 23.28
C ASP A 233 -3.11 1.54 21.78
N SER A 234 -2.73 2.54 20.97
CA SER A 234 -2.96 2.55 19.55
C SER A 234 -1.89 3.34 18.78
N VAL A 235 -1.71 2.99 17.52
CA VAL A 235 -0.86 3.73 16.57
C VAL A 235 -1.27 5.20 16.48
N ILE A 236 -2.58 5.46 16.61
CA ILE A 236 -3.17 6.79 16.48
C ILE A 236 -2.69 7.74 17.58
N SER A 237 -2.53 7.23 18.80
CA SER A 237 -2.06 8.02 19.95
C SER A 237 -0.60 8.49 19.80
N MET A 238 0.19 7.87 18.90
CA MET A 238 1.56 8.27 18.62
C MET A 238 1.68 9.58 17.84
N ALA A 239 0.60 10.05 17.20
CA ALA A 239 0.67 11.22 16.32
C ALA A 239 1.15 12.49 17.04
N ASP A 240 0.63 12.78 18.24
CA ASP A 240 1.02 13.97 19.01
C ASP A 240 2.48 13.93 19.45
N TRP A 241 2.93 12.77 19.90
CA TRP A 241 4.32 12.58 20.29
C TRP A 241 5.27 12.72 19.09
N CYS A 242 4.91 12.14 17.94
CA CYS A 242 5.67 12.29 16.70
C CYS A 242 5.71 13.74 16.24
N MET A 243 4.58 14.47 16.27
CA MET A 243 4.52 15.89 15.90
C MET A 243 5.37 16.74 16.83
N SER A 244 5.30 16.52 18.13
CA SER A 244 6.11 17.22 19.13
C SER A 244 7.61 17.06 18.88
N ASN A 245 8.05 15.82 18.58
CA ASN A 245 9.43 15.51 18.25
C ASN A 245 9.86 16.13 16.91
N ALA A 246 9.02 16.02 15.88
CA ALA A 246 9.29 16.59 14.56
C ALA A 246 9.50 18.12 14.63
N ARG A 247 8.67 18.83 15.39
CA ARG A 247 8.84 20.28 15.63
C ARG A 247 10.18 20.58 16.31
N ARG A 248 10.57 19.82 17.35
CA ARG A 248 11.88 19.98 18.02
C ARG A 248 13.06 19.76 17.08
N ILE A 249 13.00 18.72 16.28
CA ILE A 249 14.03 18.38 15.29
C ILE A 249 14.13 19.51 14.26
N LEU A 250 13.02 19.91 13.66
CA LEU A 250 12.98 20.95 12.64
C LEU A 250 13.48 22.31 13.20
N ALA A 251 13.05 22.69 14.40
CA ALA A 251 13.51 23.93 15.04
C ALA A 251 15.02 23.97 15.24
N LYS A 252 15.64 22.82 15.52
CA LYS A 252 17.07 22.73 15.81
C LYS A 252 17.92 22.53 14.56
N ASP A 253 17.52 21.64 13.68
CA ASP A 253 18.29 21.25 12.51
C ASP A 253 17.88 22.04 11.25
N ARG A 254 16.74 22.74 11.30
CA ARG A 254 16.14 23.48 10.18
C ARG A 254 15.82 22.61 8.97
N TRP A 255 15.82 21.30 9.18
CA TRP A 255 15.49 20.27 8.21
C TRP A 255 14.83 19.10 8.93
N HIS A 256 13.90 18.46 8.27
CA HIS A 256 13.23 17.27 8.75
C HIS A 256 13.20 16.25 7.62
N GLY A 257 13.55 14.99 7.93
CA GLY A 257 13.46 13.89 6.97
C GLY A 257 12.05 13.35 6.87
N TRP A 258 11.76 12.75 5.75
CA TRP A 258 10.53 11.97 5.58
C TRP A 258 10.78 10.53 6.06
N TYR A 259 9.98 10.06 6.99
CA TYR A 259 10.09 8.71 7.53
C TYR A 259 8.73 8.13 7.92
N VAL A 260 8.69 6.80 8.04
CA VAL A 260 7.50 6.04 8.44
C VAL A 260 7.87 5.09 9.58
N LEU A 261 7.06 5.11 10.63
CA LEU A 261 7.08 4.12 11.70
C LEU A 261 6.03 3.06 11.37
N LEU A 262 6.41 1.80 11.39
CA LEU A 262 5.55 0.67 11.00
C LEU A 262 5.22 -0.17 12.23
N TYR A 263 3.95 -0.57 12.34
CA TYR A 263 3.40 -1.27 13.50
C TYR A 263 2.70 -2.57 13.13
N LYS A 264 2.83 -3.56 14.00
CA LYS A 264 2.00 -4.77 14.01
C LYS A 264 1.31 -4.84 15.36
N GLY A 265 -0.01 -4.66 15.39
CA GLY A 265 -0.73 -4.31 16.60
C GLY A 265 -0.17 -3.03 17.22
N ASN A 266 0.07 -3.06 18.52
CA ASN A 266 0.66 -1.91 19.24
C ASN A 266 2.19 -1.93 19.27
N ARG A 267 2.84 -2.85 18.55
CA ARG A 267 4.30 -2.96 18.54
C ARG A 267 4.89 -2.32 17.30
N GLN A 268 5.78 -1.35 17.49
CA GLN A 268 6.62 -0.85 16.41
C GLN A 268 7.59 -1.94 15.94
N VAL A 269 7.54 -2.27 14.64
CA VAL A 269 8.37 -3.32 14.03
C VAL A 269 9.48 -2.77 13.15
N ALA A 270 9.30 -1.58 12.58
CA ALA A 270 10.33 -0.94 11.77
C ALA A 270 10.21 0.59 11.77
N THR A 271 11.32 1.23 11.44
CA THR A 271 11.38 2.64 11.04
C THR A 271 12.06 2.70 9.68
N GLU A 272 11.44 3.36 8.72
CA GLU A 272 12.00 3.53 7.39
C GLU A 272 12.11 5.01 7.05
N ALA A 273 13.28 5.45 6.67
CA ALA A 273 13.50 6.77 6.08
C ALA A 273 13.25 6.66 4.57
N LEU A 274 12.57 7.65 4.03
CA LEU A 274 12.17 7.72 2.63
C LEU A 274 12.83 8.94 1.98
N GLU A 275 13.42 8.74 0.81
CA GLU A 275 14.00 9.82 0.01
C GLU A 275 13.46 9.77 -1.41
N ALA A 276 12.80 10.84 -1.81
CA ALA A 276 12.25 11.02 -3.15
C ALA A 276 12.74 12.35 -3.73
N ARG A 277 13.13 12.37 -4.98
CA ARG A 277 13.55 13.59 -5.68
C ARG A 277 12.34 14.42 -6.10
N ASP A 278 11.25 13.74 -6.42
CA ASP A 278 10.02 14.33 -6.96
C ASP A 278 8.79 13.47 -6.66
N ARG A 279 7.65 13.85 -7.20
CA ARG A 279 6.38 13.15 -6.99
C ARG A 279 6.33 11.76 -7.63
N PRO A 280 6.83 11.50 -8.85
CA PRO A 280 6.96 10.14 -9.37
C PRO A 280 7.70 9.20 -8.42
N ASP A 281 8.84 9.62 -7.89
CA ASP A 281 9.60 8.82 -6.92
C ASP A 281 8.78 8.54 -5.64
N LYS A 282 8.05 9.56 -5.12
CA LYS A 282 7.15 9.37 -3.97
C LYS A 282 6.07 8.33 -4.25
N MET A 283 5.44 8.38 -5.43
CA MET A 283 4.41 7.42 -5.81
C MET A 283 4.95 5.99 -5.88
N VAL A 284 6.16 5.79 -6.42
CA VAL A 284 6.83 4.48 -6.45
C VAL A 284 7.11 4.01 -5.03
N LEU A 285 7.74 4.85 -4.19
CA LEU A 285 8.08 4.52 -2.81
C LEU A 285 6.86 4.07 -2.00
N MET A 286 5.74 4.79 -2.11
CA MET A 286 4.53 4.43 -1.37
C MET A 286 3.93 3.10 -1.83
N ARG A 287 4.05 2.74 -3.11
CA ARG A 287 3.64 1.43 -3.62
C ARG A 287 4.56 0.30 -3.17
N GLU A 288 5.87 0.55 -3.18
CA GLU A 288 6.86 -0.41 -2.67
C GLU A 288 6.72 -0.61 -1.15
N LEU A 289 6.44 0.47 -0.41
CA LEU A 289 6.12 0.40 1.01
C LEU A 289 4.83 -0.40 1.26
N ALA A 290 3.78 -0.16 0.47
CA ALA A 290 2.53 -0.92 0.54
C ALA A 290 2.74 -2.42 0.31
N ALA A 291 3.55 -2.79 -0.68
CA ALA A 291 3.92 -4.19 -0.91
C ALA A 291 4.73 -4.79 0.26
N ALA A 292 5.61 -4.01 0.89
CA ALA A 292 6.36 -4.45 2.07
C ALA A 292 5.44 -4.63 3.28
N ILE A 293 4.50 -3.72 3.50
CA ILE A 293 3.47 -3.79 4.53
C ILE A 293 2.62 -5.06 4.36
N GLU A 294 2.18 -5.34 3.14
CA GLU A 294 1.39 -6.52 2.82
C GLU A 294 2.18 -7.81 3.11
N ARG A 295 3.45 -7.90 2.70
CA ARG A 295 4.32 -9.06 2.97
C ARG A 295 4.59 -9.31 4.46
N SER A 296 4.68 -8.23 5.24
CA SER A 296 5.05 -8.30 6.66
C SER A 296 3.85 -8.38 7.60
N GLY A 297 2.62 -8.27 7.07
CA GLY A 297 1.41 -8.27 7.88
C GLY A 297 1.33 -7.06 8.81
N ILE A 298 1.84 -5.92 8.37
CA ILE A 298 1.82 -4.66 9.12
C ILE A 298 0.42 -4.06 9.04
N ASP A 299 -0.14 -3.64 10.18
CA ASP A 299 -1.51 -3.16 10.30
C ASP A 299 -1.62 -1.71 10.80
N GLY A 300 -0.51 -1.02 10.99
CA GLY A 300 -0.52 0.38 11.37
C GLY A 300 0.76 1.11 10.99
N LEU A 301 0.65 2.43 10.79
CA LEU A 301 1.80 3.29 10.49
C LEU A 301 1.64 4.70 11.06
N VAL A 302 2.79 5.37 11.22
CA VAL A 302 2.87 6.82 11.41
C VAL A 302 3.83 7.38 10.38
N GLU A 303 3.32 8.18 9.45
CA GLU A 303 4.11 8.93 8.47
C GLU A 303 4.43 10.32 9.04
N VAL A 304 5.69 10.74 8.94
CA VAL A 304 6.16 12.06 9.39
C VAL A 304 7.02 12.67 8.30
N GLY A 305 6.74 13.91 7.92
CA GLY A 305 7.53 14.59 6.90
C GLY A 305 7.20 16.06 6.72
N ASP A 306 8.00 16.72 5.89
CA ASP A 306 7.71 18.06 5.39
C ASP A 306 6.71 17.98 4.24
N THR A 307 5.77 18.92 4.20
CA THR A 307 4.77 19.03 3.14
C THR A 307 4.55 20.49 2.74
N TRP A 308 4.02 20.68 1.55
CA TRP A 308 3.47 21.97 1.12
C TRP A 308 1.97 22.00 1.42
N GLN A 309 1.54 23.10 2.02
CA GLN A 309 0.15 23.45 2.22
C GLN A 309 -0.28 24.50 1.20
N GLY A 310 -1.45 24.33 0.61
CA GLY A 310 -2.06 25.27 -0.31
C GLY A 310 -3.57 25.12 -0.33
N GLY A 311 -4.25 26.04 -1.00
CA GLY A 311 -5.70 25.96 -1.20
C GLY A 311 -6.09 24.89 -2.23
N PHE A 312 -7.40 24.67 -2.38
CA PHE A 312 -7.95 23.93 -3.52
C PHE A 312 -8.04 24.86 -4.74
N VAL A 313 -6.92 24.99 -5.45
CA VAL A 313 -6.80 25.80 -6.67
C VAL A 313 -6.94 24.90 -7.88
N HIS A 314 -7.76 25.30 -8.85
CA HIS A 314 -7.89 24.60 -10.12
C HIS A 314 -7.21 25.40 -11.22
N ASP A 315 -6.59 24.72 -12.17
CA ASP A 315 -6.08 25.34 -13.39
C ASP A 315 -7.22 25.68 -14.37
N GLU A 316 -6.87 26.28 -15.53
CA GLU A 316 -7.83 26.65 -16.57
C GLU A 316 -8.63 25.47 -17.14
N GLN A 317 -8.11 24.25 -17.00
CA GLN A 317 -8.74 23.01 -17.44
C GLN A 317 -9.55 22.33 -16.33
N GLY A 318 -9.57 22.94 -15.14
CA GLY A 318 -10.31 22.46 -13.98
C GLY A 318 -9.60 21.36 -13.18
N TYR A 319 -8.30 21.15 -13.36
CA TYR A 319 -7.52 20.19 -12.56
C TYR A 319 -7.00 20.85 -11.28
N ILE A 320 -6.94 20.08 -10.20
CA ILE A 320 -6.36 20.57 -8.94
C ILE A 320 -4.87 20.80 -9.11
N VAL A 321 -4.43 22.03 -8.88
CA VAL A 321 -3.02 22.39 -8.85
C VAL A 321 -2.40 21.90 -7.54
N PRO A 322 -1.37 21.05 -7.59
CA PRO A 322 -0.69 20.59 -6.37
C PRO A 322 -0.18 21.76 -5.53
N PRO A 323 -0.29 21.71 -4.18
CA PRO A 323 0.18 22.80 -3.33
C PRO A 323 1.62 23.23 -3.60
N ALA A 324 2.51 22.31 -3.97
CA ALA A 324 3.90 22.62 -4.31
C ALA A 324 4.07 23.57 -5.53
N LEU A 325 3.05 23.70 -6.36
CA LEU A 325 3.03 24.54 -7.57
C LEU A 325 2.24 25.85 -7.38
N GLN A 326 1.62 26.05 -6.21
CA GLN A 326 0.85 27.25 -5.90
C GLN A 326 1.77 28.37 -5.39
N ASP A 327 1.44 29.62 -5.74
CA ASP A 327 2.25 30.78 -5.33
C ASP A 327 2.10 31.09 -3.83
N ASP A 328 0.95 30.81 -3.25
CA ASP A 328 0.61 31.02 -1.84
C ASP A 328 0.93 29.83 -0.92
N ARG A 329 1.67 28.84 -1.45
CA ARG A 329 2.06 27.66 -0.69
C ARG A 329 2.82 27.98 0.59
N ARG A 330 2.57 27.19 1.63
CA ARG A 330 3.26 27.29 2.93
C ARG A 330 3.97 25.97 3.23
N GLU A 331 5.13 26.09 3.88
CA GLU A 331 5.81 24.90 4.44
C GLU A 331 5.06 24.44 5.69
N ALA A 332 4.91 23.12 5.85
CA ALA A 332 4.34 22.54 7.06
C ALA A 332 4.97 21.19 7.38
N LEU A 333 5.08 20.87 8.67
CA LEU A 333 5.24 19.47 9.10
C LEU A 333 3.90 18.78 9.04
N SER A 334 3.90 17.53 8.58
CA SER A 334 2.73 16.66 8.63
C SER A 334 3.06 15.39 9.41
N VAL A 335 2.10 14.94 10.20
CA VAL A 335 2.10 13.64 10.85
C VAL A 335 0.77 12.97 10.55
N VAL A 336 0.83 11.80 9.93
CA VAL A 336 -0.35 10.99 9.63
C VAL A 336 -0.17 9.65 10.32
N ALA A 337 -1.02 9.36 11.30
CA ALA A 337 -1.14 8.04 11.92
C ALA A 337 -2.41 7.37 11.39
N GLU A 338 -2.26 6.13 10.93
CA GLU A 338 -3.39 5.37 10.38
C GLU A 338 -3.21 3.87 10.64
N ASP A 339 -4.31 3.17 10.89
CA ASP A 339 -4.33 1.72 11.02
C ASP A 339 -5.24 1.05 9.98
N ALA A 340 -5.09 -0.25 9.85
CA ALA A 340 -5.85 -1.06 8.91
C ALA A 340 -7.35 -1.15 9.22
N TYR A 341 -7.78 -0.68 10.39
CA TYR A 341 -9.18 -0.67 10.84
C TYR A 341 -9.90 0.64 10.52
N GLY A 342 -9.17 1.60 9.91
CA GLY A 342 -9.73 2.89 9.48
C GLY A 342 -9.59 4.02 10.51
N ASN A 343 -8.99 3.73 11.69
CA ASN A 343 -8.67 4.79 12.62
C ASN A 343 -7.54 5.65 12.05
N ARG A 344 -7.69 6.97 12.20
CA ARG A 344 -6.70 7.91 11.65
C ARG A 344 -6.56 9.17 12.47
N ARG A 345 -5.37 9.75 12.44
CA ARG A 345 -5.09 11.09 12.94
C ARG A 345 -4.16 11.81 12.00
N TYR A 346 -4.55 13.02 11.62
CA TYR A 346 -3.77 13.85 10.72
C TYR A 346 -3.48 15.19 11.38
N LEU A 347 -2.22 15.40 11.75
CA LEU A 347 -1.74 16.63 12.34
C LEU A 347 -0.89 17.38 11.34
N ILE A 348 -1.07 18.71 11.28
CA ILE A 348 -0.27 19.58 10.46
C ILE A 348 0.23 20.77 11.31
N SER A 349 1.48 21.16 11.12
CA SER A 349 2.09 22.29 11.82
C SER A 349 2.76 23.20 10.80
N PRO A 350 2.06 24.25 10.33
CA PRO A 350 2.63 25.24 9.43
C PRO A 350 3.80 25.97 10.09
N TYR A 351 4.80 26.30 9.28
CA TYR A 351 5.96 27.04 9.74
C TYR A 351 6.52 27.95 8.64
N ARG A 352 7.36 28.88 9.06
CA ARG A 352 8.12 29.76 8.16
C ARG A 352 9.59 29.83 8.57
N ARG A 353 10.44 30.09 7.59
CA ARG A 353 11.87 30.28 7.80
C ARG A 353 12.18 31.78 7.93
N VAL A 354 12.56 32.21 9.14
CA VAL A 354 12.92 33.58 9.42
C VAL A 354 14.42 33.65 9.72
N GLY A 355 15.21 34.00 8.70
CA GLY A 355 16.66 33.93 8.77
C GLY A 355 17.18 32.53 9.11
N ARG A 356 17.76 32.36 10.29
CA ARG A 356 18.27 31.08 10.78
C ARG A 356 17.30 30.36 11.74
N ARG A 357 16.09 30.83 11.90
CA ARG A 357 15.10 30.25 12.84
C ARG A 357 13.92 29.67 12.08
N ILE A 358 13.30 28.69 12.69
CA ILE A 358 11.99 28.17 12.30
C ILE A 358 10.97 28.77 13.27
N GLU A 359 9.93 29.39 12.72
CA GLU A 359 8.80 29.90 13.48
C GLU A 359 7.55 29.11 13.07
N PHE A 360 6.91 28.46 14.05
CA PHE A 360 5.66 27.75 13.85
C PHE A 360 4.47 28.69 14.02
N ASP A 361 3.47 28.53 13.17
CA ASP A 361 2.25 29.34 13.17
C ASP A 361 1.23 28.83 14.23
N GLY A 362 1.68 28.71 15.49
CA GLY A 362 0.85 28.23 16.60
C GLY A 362 0.97 26.73 16.90
N ASP A 363 -0.07 26.18 17.52
CA ASP A 363 -0.16 24.77 17.82
C ASP A 363 -0.48 23.93 16.60
N PRO A 364 -0.15 22.61 16.58
CA PRO A 364 -0.54 21.74 15.49
C PRO A 364 -2.06 21.72 15.29
N ILE A 365 -2.47 21.72 14.03
CA ILE A 365 -3.88 21.67 13.63
C ILE A 365 -4.25 20.20 13.37
N ASP A 366 -5.33 19.73 13.97
CA ASP A 366 -5.89 18.40 13.73
C ASP A 366 -6.86 18.47 12.54
N LEU A 367 -6.53 17.77 11.47
CA LEU A 367 -7.30 17.69 10.23
C LEU A 367 -7.94 16.31 10.01
N SER A 368 -7.96 15.44 11.01
CA SER A 368 -8.42 14.05 10.92
C SER A 368 -9.85 13.90 10.37
N GLY A 369 -10.72 14.87 10.64
CA GLY A 369 -12.11 14.88 10.17
C GLY A 369 -12.34 15.51 8.79
N THR A 370 -11.35 16.20 8.23
CA THR A 370 -11.53 17.03 7.01
C THR A 370 -10.52 16.73 5.90
N MET A 371 -9.41 16.10 6.22
CA MET A 371 -8.34 15.84 5.26
C MET A 371 -8.04 14.35 5.15
N PHE A 372 -7.60 13.98 3.97
CA PHE A 372 -7.28 12.61 3.62
C PHE A 372 -5.87 12.58 2.96
N SER A 373 -4.95 11.83 3.53
CA SER A 373 -3.62 11.69 2.92
C SER A 373 -3.68 10.77 1.71
N ASN A 374 -3.62 11.32 0.52
CA ASN A 374 -3.61 10.57 -0.73
C ASN A 374 -2.36 9.68 -0.86
N ASN A 375 -1.25 10.06 -0.23
CA ASN A 375 -0.01 9.30 -0.25
C ASN A 375 -0.20 7.88 0.28
N LEU A 376 -1.08 7.70 1.27
CA LEU A 376 -1.34 6.43 1.93
C LEU A 376 -2.32 5.52 1.17
N GLN A 377 -2.88 5.97 0.06
CA GLN A 377 -3.86 5.15 -0.68
C GLN A 377 -3.34 3.77 -1.09
N PRO A 378 -2.10 3.61 -1.62
CA PRO A 378 -1.56 2.28 -1.92
C PRO A 378 -1.51 1.36 -0.69
N ILE A 379 -1.27 1.92 0.49
CA ILE A 379 -1.21 1.18 1.76
C ILE A 379 -2.61 0.74 2.20
N ARG A 380 -3.61 1.61 2.11
CA ARG A 380 -5.02 1.26 2.38
C ARG A 380 -5.50 0.15 1.45
N ASP A 381 -5.08 0.21 0.16
CA ASP A 381 -5.37 -0.84 -0.81
C ASP A 381 -4.70 -2.17 -0.42
N ALA A 382 -3.46 -2.13 0.08
CA ALA A 382 -2.78 -3.30 0.61
C ALA A 382 -3.52 -3.88 1.82
N TRP A 383 -3.92 -3.07 2.78
CA TRP A 383 -4.71 -3.53 3.94
C TRP A 383 -6.04 -4.17 3.52
N ARG A 384 -6.74 -3.60 2.53
CA ARG A 384 -7.95 -4.22 1.98
C ARG A 384 -7.67 -5.58 1.34
N ARG A 385 -6.57 -5.71 0.58
CA ARG A 385 -6.15 -7.01 0.01
C ARG A 385 -5.77 -8.02 1.08
N MET A 386 -5.22 -7.57 2.20
CA MET A 386 -4.92 -8.40 3.38
C MET A 386 -6.20 -8.86 4.11
N GLY A 387 -7.37 -8.33 3.75
CA GLY A 387 -8.65 -8.70 4.36
C GLY A 387 -9.08 -7.84 5.53
N PHE A 388 -8.33 -6.77 5.85
CA PHE A 388 -8.78 -5.80 6.85
C PHE A 388 -9.99 -5.01 6.32
N LYS A 389 -10.94 -4.75 7.21
CA LYS A 389 -12.14 -3.97 6.92
C LYS A 389 -12.11 -2.72 7.78
N PRO A 390 -12.14 -1.52 7.18
CA PRO A 390 -12.38 -0.29 7.94
C PRO A 390 -13.71 -0.40 8.69
N GLN A 391 -13.73 0.04 9.91
CA GLN A 391 -14.95 0.12 10.73
C GLN A 391 -15.80 1.31 10.34
#